data_5ee66c3e8e49bd231d78dd89c8818e7b
#
_entry.id   5ee66c3e8e49bd231d78dd89c8818e7b
#
_cell.length_a   1.000
_cell.length_b   1.000
_cell.length_c   1.000
_cell.angle_alpha   90.00
_cell.angle_beta   90.00
_cell.angle_gamma   90.00
#
_symmetry.space_group_name_H-M   'P 1'
#
loop_
_entity.id
_entity.type
_entity.pdbx_description
1 polymer ?
#
loop_
_entity_poly.entity_id
_entity_poly.type
_entity_poly.pdbx_seq_one_letter_code
_entity_poly.pdbx_strand_id
1 'polypeptide(L)'
;MSSAAQPADPARAYADLTAQATKLNEEVLRAQEDLVQRKAELDRATATVSAAQQVERQAKRDEDDFQGQVDLIAQASFEGARFNQLSALLVADSQQDFLIRLEMMRVLAADKAESLARLSGAVEKARQAHQVAENARARAAETTAAAEKLKSDLDGRNQALQAQITEVRSALTRLPPPVVTQLRDPGDRSQVSVPSGAAGLALNFALGQRGDDYQYGATGPDRWDCAGLTMKAYAAAGFTIPRTSGGQAGVGRAVSRGEVRAGDLIIYYSSRSHVAMAVDNGRAVHASTEGQPVKIAPIDAIGPIAVIRRIEG
;
A
#
# COMPACT_ATOMS: atom_id res chain seq x y z
N MET A 1 13.41 -47.71 31.71
CA MET A 1 14.41 -46.63 31.85
C MET A 1 13.80 -45.36 31.26
N SER A 2 13.29 -44.50 32.14
CA SER A 2 12.67 -43.25 31.76
C SER A 2 13.77 -42.24 31.40
N SER A 3 13.87 -41.85 30.14
CA SER A 3 14.78 -40.75 29.71
C SER A 3 14.25 -39.47 30.32
N ALA A 4 14.88 -39.00 31.38
CA ALA A 4 14.64 -37.68 31.92
C ALA A 4 14.99 -36.66 30.80
N ALA A 5 13.99 -35.93 30.30
CA ALA A 5 14.21 -34.78 29.38
C ALA A 5 15.18 -33.82 30.06
N GLN A 6 16.35 -33.60 29.45
CA GLN A 6 17.26 -32.58 29.91
C GLN A 6 16.50 -31.25 29.98
N PRO A 7 16.61 -30.48 31.09
CA PRO A 7 16.00 -29.16 31.16
C PRO A 7 16.52 -28.32 29.98
N ALA A 8 15.59 -27.76 29.18
CA ALA A 8 15.93 -26.93 28.06
C ALA A 8 16.84 -25.78 28.53
N ASP A 9 17.97 -25.58 27.85
CA ASP A 9 18.91 -24.49 28.15
C ASP A 9 18.15 -23.16 28.06
N PRO A 10 18.02 -22.39 29.16
CA PRO A 10 17.26 -21.14 29.17
C PRO A 10 17.77 -20.13 28.14
N ALA A 11 19.08 -20.13 27.86
CA ALA A 11 19.66 -19.22 26.87
C ALA A 11 19.21 -19.60 25.45
N ARG A 12 19.15 -20.89 25.15
CA ARG A 12 18.66 -21.39 23.86
C ARG A 12 17.15 -21.12 23.71
N ALA A 13 16.36 -21.36 24.75
CA ALA A 13 14.94 -21.07 24.73
C ALA A 13 14.67 -19.58 24.48
N TYR A 14 15.40 -18.69 25.14
CA TYR A 14 15.34 -17.25 24.89
C TYR A 14 15.71 -16.90 23.45
N ALA A 15 16.78 -17.45 22.90
CA ALA A 15 17.20 -17.22 21.53
C ALA A 15 16.15 -17.67 20.50
N ASP A 16 15.55 -18.83 20.70
CA ASP A 16 14.48 -19.36 19.81
C ASP A 16 13.22 -18.47 19.88
N LEU A 17 12.80 -18.04 21.06
CA LEU A 17 11.65 -17.16 21.26
C LEU A 17 11.88 -15.78 20.62
N THR A 18 13.07 -15.22 20.77
CA THR A 18 13.41 -13.94 20.16
C THR A 18 13.44 -13.99 18.63
N ALA A 19 13.98 -15.07 18.06
CA ALA A 19 13.97 -15.28 16.62
C ALA A 19 12.54 -15.40 16.06
N GLN A 20 11.65 -16.10 16.76
CA GLN A 20 10.23 -16.20 16.39
C GLN A 20 9.53 -14.84 16.48
N ALA A 21 9.73 -14.10 17.57
CA ALA A 21 9.14 -12.77 17.75
C ALA A 21 9.64 -11.77 16.69
N THR A 22 10.92 -11.82 16.34
CA THR A 22 11.50 -10.96 15.29
C THR A 22 10.87 -11.26 13.92
N LYS A 23 10.72 -12.55 13.58
CA LYS A 23 10.05 -12.96 12.34
C LYS A 23 8.60 -12.49 12.31
N LEU A 24 7.86 -12.70 13.40
CA LEU A 24 6.46 -12.28 13.50
C LEU A 24 6.30 -10.77 13.44
N ASN A 25 7.22 -10.00 14.06
CA ASN A 25 7.26 -8.55 13.96
C ASN A 25 7.42 -8.09 12.50
N GLU A 26 8.31 -8.69 11.74
CA GLU A 26 8.48 -8.40 10.30
C GLU A 26 7.21 -8.73 9.48
N GLU A 27 6.51 -9.81 9.81
CA GLU A 27 5.23 -10.17 9.17
C GLU A 27 4.13 -9.16 9.49
N VAL A 28 4.06 -8.67 10.74
CA VAL A 28 3.15 -7.60 11.16
C VAL A 28 3.44 -6.31 10.42
N LEU A 29 4.70 -5.89 10.37
CA LEU A 29 5.10 -4.65 9.68
C LEU A 29 4.81 -4.70 8.18
N ARG A 30 5.06 -5.83 7.50
CA ARG A 30 4.68 -6.02 6.09
C ARG A 30 3.17 -5.93 5.89
N ALA A 31 2.40 -6.60 6.74
CA ALA A 31 0.94 -6.53 6.65
C ALA A 31 0.41 -5.10 6.90
N GLN A 32 1.08 -4.30 7.72
CA GLN A 32 0.78 -2.87 7.89
C GLN A 32 1.07 -2.07 6.62
N GLU A 33 2.21 -2.29 5.96
CA GLU A 33 2.54 -1.67 4.66
C GLU A 33 1.50 -2.04 3.59
N ASP A 34 1.15 -3.33 3.49
CA ASP A 34 0.13 -3.83 2.56
C ASP A 34 -1.24 -3.19 2.83
N LEU A 35 -1.63 -3.01 4.10
CA LEU A 35 -2.88 -2.37 4.47
C LEU A 35 -2.92 -0.88 4.07
N VAL A 36 -1.81 -0.16 4.18
CA VAL A 36 -1.69 1.22 3.72
C VAL A 36 -1.90 1.30 2.20
N GLN A 37 -1.29 0.39 1.44
CA GLN A 37 -1.48 0.33 -0.02
C GLN A 37 -2.93 0.00 -0.39
N ARG A 38 -3.56 -0.98 0.29
CA ARG A 38 -4.97 -1.34 0.06
C ARG A 38 -5.92 -0.19 0.37
N LYS A 39 -5.66 0.58 1.42
CA LYS A 39 -6.47 1.78 1.71
C LYS A 39 -6.36 2.82 0.60
N ALA A 40 -5.16 3.06 0.08
CA ALA A 40 -4.99 3.98 -1.05
C ALA A 40 -5.69 3.47 -2.33
N GLU A 41 -5.74 2.16 -2.57
CA GLU A 41 -6.52 1.56 -3.66
C GLU A 41 -8.02 1.75 -3.45
N LEU A 42 -8.51 1.57 -2.22
CA LEU A 42 -9.91 1.79 -1.87
C LEU A 42 -10.33 3.25 -2.07
N ASP A 43 -9.50 4.20 -1.66
CA ASP A 43 -9.77 5.63 -1.88
C ASP A 43 -9.88 5.96 -3.37
N ARG A 44 -9.01 5.40 -4.22
CA ARG A 44 -9.09 5.55 -5.68
C ARG A 44 -10.34 4.90 -6.26
N ALA A 45 -10.69 3.69 -5.81
CA ALA A 45 -11.91 3.01 -6.25
C ALA A 45 -13.16 3.80 -5.87
N THR A 46 -13.22 4.36 -4.67
CA THR A 46 -14.31 5.20 -4.18
C THR A 46 -14.43 6.49 -5.01
N ALA A 47 -13.31 7.14 -5.33
CA ALA A 47 -13.30 8.31 -6.22
C ALA A 47 -13.82 7.95 -7.63
N THR A 48 -13.44 6.78 -8.15
CA THR A 48 -13.93 6.27 -9.45
C THR A 48 -15.45 6.04 -9.42
N VAL A 49 -15.99 5.47 -8.36
CA VAL A 49 -17.45 5.30 -8.17
C VAL A 49 -18.14 6.65 -8.20
N SER A 50 -17.63 7.64 -7.46
CA SER A 50 -18.22 8.98 -7.40
C SER A 50 -18.22 9.67 -8.76
N ALA A 51 -17.13 9.58 -9.52
CA ALA A 51 -17.04 10.12 -10.87
C ALA A 51 -18.00 9.43 -11.84
N ALA A 52 -18.06 8.09 -11.83
CA ALA A 52 -18.97 7.32 -12.67
C ALA A 52 -20.43 7.63 -12.39
N GLN A 53 -20.79 7.80 -11.11
CA GLN A 53 -22.15 8.20 -10.71
C GLN A 53 -22.52 9.62 -11.18
N GLN A 54 -21.57 10.54 -11.23
CA GLN A 54 -21.82 11.88 -11.78
C GLN A 54 -22.13 11.81 -13.27
N VAL A 55 -21.37 11.02 -14.04
CA VAL A 55 -21.61 10.79 -15.47
C VAL A 55 -22.95 10.10 -15.69
N GLU A 56 -23.28 9.07 -14.90
CA GLU A 56 -24.56 8.36 -14.94
C GLU A 56 -25.74 9.31 -14.71
N ARG A 57 -25.68 10.14 -13.66
CA ARG A 57 -26.72 11.13 -13.36
C ARG A 57 -26.86 12.20 -14.46
N GLN A 58 -25.76 12.63 -15.08
CA GLN A 58 -25.82 13.59 -16.18
C GLN A 58 -26.45 12.94 -17.43
N ALA A 59 -25.99 11.73 -17.80
CA ALA A 59 -26.53 11.02 -18.94
C ALA A 59 -28.04 10.71 -18.77
N LYS A 60 -28.48 10.41 -17.54
CA LYS A 60 -29.89 10.19 -17.25
C LYS A 60 -30.71 11.49 -17.37
N ARG A 61 -30.20 12.63 -16.92
CA ARG A 61 -30.86 13.93 -17.14
C ARG A 61 -31.01 14.25 -18.62
N ASP A 62 -29.94 14.03 -19.38
CA ASP A 62 -29.94 14.27 -20.83
C ASP A 62 -30.98 13.35 -21.53
N GLU A 63 -31.10 12.08 -21.13
CA GLU A 63 -32.09 11.14 -21.60
C GLU A 63 -33.53 11.66 -21.27
N ASP A 64 -33.79 12.04 -20.01
CA ASP A 64 -35.08 12.52 -19.56
C ASP A 64 -35.49 13.81 -20.30
N ASP A 65 -34.56 14.75 -20.53
CA ASP A 65 -34.79 16.00 -21.27
C ASP A 65 -35.14 15.72 -22.73
N PHE A 66 -34.43 14.82 -23.42
CA PHE A 66 -34.73 14.43 -24.79
C PHE A 66 -36.04 13.63 -24.89
N GLN A 67 -36.29 12.77 -23.93
CA GLN A 67 -37.57 12.04 -23.86
C GLN A 67 -38.77 13.04 -23.78
N GLY A 68 -38.64 14.05 -22.90
CA GLY A 68 -39.67 15.11 -22.78
C GLY A 68 -39.89 15.88 -24.09
N GLN A 69 -38.81 16.18 -24.83
CA GLN A 69 -38.92 16.82 -26.15
C GLN A 69 -39.62 15.95 -27.18
N VAL A 70 -39.30 14.65 -27.22
CA VAL A 70 -39.95 13.69 -28.12
C VAL A 70 -41.44 13.52 -27.76
N ASP A 71 -41.79 13.48 -26.49
CA ASP A 71 -43.16 13.35 -26.02
C ASP A 71 -44.01 14.55 -26.45
N LEU A 72 -43.46 15.80 -26.36
CA LEU A 72 -44.12 17.00 -26.86
C LEU A 72 -44.36 16.96 -28.38
N ILE A 73 -43.36 16.50 -29.14
CA ILE A 73 -43.48 16.34 -30.60
C ILE A 73 -44.53 15.26 -30.94
N ALA A 74 -44.54 14.14 -30.18
CA ALA A 74 -45.51 13.07 -30.37
C ALA A 74 -46.95 13.56 -30.10
N GLN A 75 -47.16 14.30 -29.00
CA GLN A 75 -48.44 14.89 -28.65
C GLN A 75 -48.92 15.86 -29.72
N ALA A 76 -48.09 16.82 -30.15
CA ALA A 76 -48.42 17.77 -31.20
C ALA A 76 -48.74 17.08 -32.53
N SER A 77 -48.01 15.98 -32.84
CA SER A 77 -48.26 15.17 -34.04
C SER A 77 -49.60 14.43 -33.96
N PHE A 78 -49.98 13.91 -32.79
CA PHE A 78 -51.24 13.24 -32.57
C PHE A 78 -52.42 14.20 -32.64
N GLU A 79 -52.32 15.39 -32.07
CA GLU A 79 -53.34 16.44 -32.17
C GLU A 79 -53.47 16.98 -33.62
N GLY A 80 -52.37 17.16 -34.33
CA GLY A 80 -52.32 17.55 -35.74
C GLY A 80 -52.79 16.48 -36.72
N ALA A 81 -52.75 15.19 -36.35
CA ALA A 81 -53.21 14.07 -37.18
C ALA A 81 -54.76 14.08 -37.38
N ARG A 82 -55.50 14.81 -36.55
CA ARG A 82 -56.94 15.08 -36.80
C ARG A 82 -57.12 15.97 -38.03
N PHE A 83 -56.13 16.75 -38.45
CA PHE A 83 -56.07 17.46 -39.73
C PHE A 83 -55.11 16.67 -40.61
N ASN A 84 -55.64 15.83 -41.50
CA ASN A 84 -54.92 14.96 -42.40
C ASN A 84 -53.85 15.75 -43.18
N GLN A 85 -52.54 15.58 -42.80
CA GLN A 85 -51.43 16.31 -43.42
C GLN A 85 -51.37 16.09 -44.93
N LEU A 86 -51.82 14.94 -45.40
CA LEU A 86 -51.98 14.64 -46.83
C LEU A 86 -53.13 15.50 -47.45
N SER A 87 -54.20 15.76 -46.71
CA SER A 87 -55.27 16.65 -47.19
C SER A 87 -54.81 18.10 -47.37
N ALA A 88 -53.90 18.57 -46.49
CA ALA A 88 -53.32 19.92 -46.62
C ALA A 88 -52.46 20.08 -47.87
N LEU A 89 -51.81 18.99 -48.36
CA LEU A 89 -51.08 19.00 -49.64
C LEU A 89 -52.03 18.93 -50.83
N LEU A 90 -53.13 18.20 -50.73
CA LEU A 90 -54.12 18.04 -51.79
C LEU A 90 -54.99 19.26 -52.03
N VAL A 91 -55.06 20.20 -51.10
CA VAL A 91 -55.85 21.46 -51.18
C VAL A 91 -54.92 22.66 -51.49
N ALA A 92 -53.81 22.46 -52.17
CA ALA A 92 -52.92 23.54 -52.58
C ALA A 92 -53.56 24.38 -53.70
N ASP A 93 -53.57 25.73 -53.56
CA ASP A 93 -54.19 26.64 -54.50
C ASP A 93 -53.35 26.89 -55.77
N SER A 94 -52.06 26.45 -55.76
CA SER A 94 -51.14 26.57 -56.88
C SER A 94 -50.01 25.55 -56.79
N GLN A 95 -49.33 25.32 -57.93
CA GLN A 95 -48.13 24.50 -57.99
C GLN A 95 -47.04 24.99 -57.04
N GLN A 96 -46.93 26.29 -56.89
CA GLN A 96 -45.94 26.92 -56.06
C GLN A 96 -46.25 26.76 -54.57
N ASP A 97 -47.50 26.85 -54.16
CA ASP A 97 -48.01 26.60 -52.83
C ASP A 97 -47.79 25.13 -52.45
N PHE A 98 -48.04 24.19 -53.35
CA PHE A 98 -47.75 22.75 -53.15
C PHE A 98 -46.28 22.50 -52.85
N LEU A 99 -45.36 23.12 -53.61
CA LEU A 99 -43.92 22.97 -53.40
C LEU A 99 -43.44 23.54 -52.05
N ILE A 100 -43.99 24.69 -51.67
CA ILE A 100 -43.66 25.31 -50.36
C ILE A 100 -44.14 24.39 -49.21
N ARG A 101 -45.36 23.87 -49.29
CA ARG A 101 -45.88 22.94 -48.26
C ARG A 101 -45.10 21.62 -48.18
N LEU A 102 -44.68 21.09 -49.33
CA LEU A 102 -43.84 19.90 -49.39
C LEU A 102 -42.50 20.13 -48.73
N GLU A 103 -41.86 21.31 -48.95
CA GLU A 103 -40.59 21.66 -48.35
C GLU A 103 -40.72 21.86 -46.82
N MET A 104 -41.79 22.51 -46.36
CA MET A 104 -42.08 22.61 -44.92
C MET A 104 -42.26 21.24 -44.26
N MET A 105 -42.93 20.31 -44.93
CA MET A 105 -43.07 18.92 -44.41
C MET A 105 -41.75 18.17 -44.37
N ARG A 106 -40.87 18.41 -45.36
CA ARG A 106 -39.49 17.82 -45.35
C ARG A 106 -38.66 18.36 -44.21
N VAL A 107 -38.72 19.67 -43.95
CA VAL A 107 -38.01 20.31 -42.82
C VAL A 107 -38.56 19.73 -41.49
N LEU A 108 -39.87 19.65 -41.33
CA LEU A 108 -40.47 19.09 -40.10
C LEU A 108 -40.12 17.60 -39.90
N ALA A 109 -40.12 16.81 -40.98
CA ALA A 109 -39.70 15.41 -40.92
C ALA A 109 -38.23 15.24 -40.55
N ALA A 110 -37.37 16.11 -41.09
CA ALA A 110 -35.95 16.12 -40.74
C ALA A 110 -35.69 16.49 -39.28
N ASP A 111 -36.39 17.52 -38.75
CA ASP A 111 -36.31 17.94 -37.34
C ASP A 111 -36.74 16.83 -36.38
N LYS A 112 -37.86 16.14 -36.71
CA LYS A 112 -38.32 14.98 -35.93
C LYS A 112 -37.33 13.82 -35.97
N ALA A 113 -36.75 13.53 -37.14
CA ALA A 113 -35.75 12.47 -37.26
C ALA A 113 -34.50 12.79 -36.46
N GLU A 114 -34.07 14.06 -36.46
CA GLU A 114 -32.94 14.52 -35.65
C GLU A 114 -33.23 14.37 -34.13
N SER A 115 -34.42 14.78 -33.67
CA SER A 115 -34.82 14.67 -32.28
C SER A 115 -34.84 13.20 -31.81
N LEU A 116 -35.37 12.28 -32.63
CA LEU A 116 -35.34 10.84 -32.34
C LEU A 116 -33.91 10.29 -32.30
N ALA A 117 -33.05 10.74 -33.20
CA ALA A 117 -31.63 10.32 -33.20
C ALA A 117 -30.91 10.81 -31.93
N ARG A 118 -31.17 12.05 -31.48
CA ARG A 118 -30.64 12.60 -30.21
C ARG A 118 -31.10 11.78 -29.00
N LEU A 119 -32.39 11.46 -28.92
CA LEU A 119 -32.90 10.61 -27.86
C LEU A 119 -32.25 9.22 -27.85
N SER A 120 -32.17 8.57 -29.03
CA SER A 120 -31.53 7.26 -29.15
C SER A 120 -30.05 7.31 -28.69
N GLY A 121 -29.34 8.38 -29.05
CA GLY A 121 -27.98 8.62 -28.59
C GLY A 121 -27.88 8.86 -27.08
N ALA A 122 -28.85 9.58 -26.48
CA ALA A 122 -28.87 9.84 -25.03
C ALA A 122 -29.17 8.54 -24.24
N VAL A 123 -30.13 7.75 -24.69
CA VAL A 123 -30.44 6.43 -24.08
C VAL A 123 -29.22 5.50 -24.09
N GLU A 124 -28.50 5.42 -25.21
CA GLU A 124 -27.29 4.57 -25.29
C GLU A 124 -26.18 5.08 -24.37
N LYS A 125 -25.97 6.40 -24.28
CA LYS A 125 -25.01 7.00 -23.33
C LYS A 125 -25.41 6.73 -21.89
N ALA A 126 -26.69 6.85 -21.54
CA ALA A 126 -27.18 6.56 -20.19
C ALA A 126 -26.96 5.08 -19.83
N ARG A 127 -27.23 4.17 -20.75
CA ARG A 127 -26.98 2.75 -20.58
C ARG A 127 -25.50 2.44 -20.36
N GLN A 128 -24.62 3.03 -21.16
CA GLN A 128 -23.16 2.87 -21.01
C GLN A 128 -22.66 3.46 -19.69
N ALA A 129 -23.12 4.64 -19.31
CA ALA A 129 -22.77 5.28 -18.05
C ALA A 129 -23.21 4.45 -16.84
N HIS A 130 -24.41 3.90 -16.89
CA HIS A 130 -24.92 2.99 -15.86
C HIS A 130 -24.02 1.75 -15.72
N GLN A 131 -23.67 1.09 -16.83
CA GLN A 131 -22.80 -0.09 -16.82
C GLN A 131 -21.40 0.23 -16.24
N VAL A 132 -20.85 1.38 -16.55
CA VAL A 132 -19.55 1.84 -16.00
C VAL A 132 -19.68 2.05 -14.48
N ALA A 133 -20.78 2.67 -14.02
CA ALA A 133 -21.01 2.91 -12.60
C ALA A 133 -21.18 1.59 -11.82
N GLU A 134 -21.92 0.61 -12.37
CA GLU A 134 -22.06 -0.72 -11.75
C GLU A 134 -20.72 -1.45 -11.65
N ASN A 135 -19.91 -1.43 -12.71
CA ASN A 135 -18.57 -2.04 -12.71
C ASN A 135 -17.66 -1.36 -11.68
N ALA A 136 -17.73 -0.04 -11.54
CA ALA A 136 -16.96 0.69 -10.53
C ALA A 136 -17.40 0.31 -9.11
N ARG A 137 -18.70 0.20 -8.85
CA ARG A 137 -19.26 -0.25 -7.55
C ARG A 137 -18.80 -1.67 -7.20
N ALA A 138 -18.85 -2.60 -8.15
CA ALA A 138 -18.41 -3.98 -7.94
C ALA A 138 -16.93 -4.06 -7.56
N ARG A 139 -16.05 -3.33 -8.27
CA ARG A 139 -14.61 -3.26 -7.95
C ARG A 139 -14.33 -2.62 -6.58
N ALA A 140 -15.07 -1.55 -6.23
CA ALA A 140 -14.91 -0.92 -4.93
C ALA A 140 -15.34 -1.86 -3.79
N ALA A 141 -16.41 -2.63 -3.95
CA ALA A 141 -16.86 -3.62 -2.98
C ALA A 141 -15.82 -4.75 -2.78
N GLU A 142 -15.23 -5.26 -3.86
CA GLU A 142 -14.16 -6.25 -3.80
C GLU A 142 -12.92 -5.71 -3.06
N THR A 143 -12.51 -4.48 -3.38
CA THR A 143 -11.37 -3.83 -2.72
C THR A 143 -11.64 -3.60 -1.23
N THR A 144 -12.87 -3.24 -0.86
CA THR A 144 -13.29 -3.07 0.53
C THR A 144 -13.17 -4.39 1.29
N ALA A 145 -13.75 -5.46 0.75
CA ALA A 145 -13.70 -6.79 1.38
C ALA A 145 -12.25 -7.29 1.57
N ALA A 146 -11.39 -7.05 0.58
CA ALA A 146 -9.97 -7.38 0.68
C ALA A 146 -9.24 -6.59 1.77
N ALA A 147 -9.55 -5.29 1.91
CA ALA A 147 -8.96 -4.44 2.96
C ALA A 147 -9.43 -4.84 4.37
N GLU A 148 -10.70 -5.17 4.53
CA GLU A 148 -11.27 -5.66 5.81
C GLU A 148 -10.66 -6.98 6.23
N LYS A 149 -10.52 -7.94 5.30
CA LYS A 149 -9.85 -9.21 5.55
C LYS A 149 -8.41 -9.01 6.00
N LEU A 150 -7.65 -8.19 5.28
CA LEU A 150 -6.25 -7.90 5.63
C LEU A 150 -6.13 -7.22 7.00
N LYS A 151 -7.07 -6.32 7.34
CA LYS A 151 -7.13 -5.71 8.67
C LYS A 151 -7.36 -6.76 9.76
N SER A 152 -8.31 -7.67 9.56
CA SER A 152 -8.60 -8.75 10.52
C SER A 152 -7.39 -9.68 10.71
N ASP A 153 -6.72 -10.06 9.62
CA ASP A 153 -5.50 -10.86 9.66
C ASP A 153 -4.37 -10.13 10.41
N LEU A 154 -4.22 -8.82 10.19
CA LEU A 154 -3.24 -8.00 10.89
C LEU A 154 -3.52 -7.92 12.40
N ASP A 155 -4.78 -7.73 12.80
CA ASP A 155 -5.18 -7.67 14.21
C ASP A 155 -4.84 -9.01 14.92
N GLY A 156 -5.09 -10.15 14.27
CA GLY A 156 -4.70 -11.48 14.78
C GLY A 156 -3.18 -11.64 14.93
N ARG A 157 -2.40 -11.19 13.92
CA ARG A 157 -0.93 -11.23 13.99
C ARG A 157 -0.37 -10.32 15.09
N ASN A 158 -0.96 -9.12 15.28
CA ASN A 158 -0.59 -8.22 16.36
C ASN A 158 -0.81 -8.85 17.74
N GLN A 159 -1.95 -9.53 17.95
CA GLN A 159 -2.22 -10.26 19.21
C GLN A 159 -1.20 -11.37 19.42
N ALA A 160 -0.89 -12.16 18.40
CA ALA A 160 0.11 -13.21 18.48
C ALA A 160 1.51 -12.63 18.79
N LEU A 161 1.89 -11.49 18.19
CA LEU A 161 3.16 -10.83 18.47
C LEU A 161 3.23 -10.35 19.93
N GLN A 162 2.16 -9.76 20.49
CA GLN A 162 2.15 -9.31 21.88
C GLN A 162 2.28 -10.50 22.86
N ALA A 163 1.62 -11.62 22.56
CA ALA A 163 1.78 -12.85 23.34
C ALA A 163 3.24 -13.33 23.28
N GLN A 164 3.83 -13.38 22.09
CA GLN A 164 5.23 -13.80 21.89
C GLN A 164 6.22 -12.88 22.61
N ILE A 165 6.02 -11.56 22.57
CA ILE A 165 6.85 -10.59 23.31
C ILE A 165 6.78 -10.86 24.82
N THR A 166 5.60 -11.18 25.34
CA THR A 166 5.42 -11.52 26.74
C THR A 166 6.21 -12.77 27.14
N GLU A 167 6.22 -13.79 26.27
CA GLU A 167 7.01 -14.99 26.48
C GLU A 167 8.52 -14.70 26.43
N VAL A 168 8.99 -13.88 25.48
CA VAL A 168 10.39 -13.44 25.40
C VAL A 168 10.81 -12.74 26.70
N ARG A 169 9.99 -11.81 27.20
CA ARG A 169 10.28 -11.09 28.46
C ARG A 169 10.32 -12.04 29.65
N SER A 170 9.40 -12.98 29.71
CA SER A 170 9.39 -14.04 30.74
C SER A 170 10.63 -14.93 30.64
N ALA A 171 11.07 -15.30 29.46
CA ALA A 171 12.28 -16.07 29.26
C ALA A 171 13.53 -15.29 29.69
N LEU A 172 13.61 -13.98 29.36
CA LEU A 172 14.70 -13.10 29.77
C LEU A 172 14.85 -13.03 31.30
N THR A 173 13.75 -13.01 32.06
CA THR A 173 13.81 -12.99 33.53
C THR A 173 14.30 -14.29 34.14
N ARG A 174 14.28 -15.40 33.40
CA ARG A 174 14.74 -16.72 33.86
C ARG A 174 16.21 -16.97 33.53
N LEU A 175 16.85 -16.07 32.76
CA LEU A 175 18.27 -16.22 32.43
C LEU A 175 19.16 -16.04 33.66
N PRO A 176 20.28 -16.79 33.74
CA PRO A 176 21.30 -16.57 34.77
C PRO A 176 21.86 -15.13 34.71
N PRO A 177 22.14 -14.50 35.87
CA PRO A 177 22.68 -13.14 35.90
C PRO A 177 23.89 -12.88 34.99
N PRO A 178 24.87 -13.78 34.87
CA PRO A 178 25.99 -13.57 33.95
C PRO A 178 25.56 -13.47 32.47
N VAL A 179 24.56 -14.26 32.08
CA VAL A 179 24.02 -14.23 30.70
C VAL A 179 23.30 -12.90 30.44
N VAL A 180 22.50 -12.43 31.40
CA VAL A 180 21.82 -11.13 31.29
C VAL A 180 22.84 -9.99 31.18
N THR A 181 23.92 -10.03 31.99
CA THR A 181 25.00 -9.05 31.92
C THR A 181 25.66 -9.04 30.53
N GLN A 182 25.92 -10.21 29.96
CA GLN A 182 26.49 -10.33 28.62
C GLN A 182 25.53 -9.81 27.53
N LEU A 183 24.24 -10.10 27.62
CA LEU A 183 23.23 -9.59 26.68
C LEU A 183 23.15 -8.07 26.69
N ARG A 184 23.23 -7.46 27.88
CA ARG A 184 23.19 -6.00 28.08
C ARG A 184 24.52 -5.30 27.80
N ASP A 185 25.55 -6.04 27.46
CA ASP A 185 26.82 -5.45 27.06
C ASP A 185 26.61 -4.58 25.81
N PRO A 186 26.87 -3.27 25.89
CA PRO A 186 26.71 -2.34 24.76
C PRO A 186 27.72 -2.56 23.64
N GLY A 187 28.60 -3.56 23.75
CA GLY A 187 29.58 -3.95 22.74
C GLY A 187 30.73 -2.94 22.59
N ASP A 188 31.27 -2.89 21.38
CA ASP A 188 32.39 -2.01 21.04
C ASP A 188 31.99 -0.53 21.10
N ARG A 189 32.63 0.23 22.00
CA ARG A 189 32.47 1.68 22.18
C ARG A 189 33.58 2.50 21.54
N SER A 190 34.47 1.87 20.79
CA SER A 190 35.58 2.58 20.12
C SER A 190 35.04 3.69 19.20
N GLN A 191 35.85 4.70 19.00
CA GLN A 191 35.60 5.71 17.97
C GLN A 191 35.69 5.06 16.59
N VAL A 192 34.63 5.30 15.79
CA VAL A 192 34.55 4.80 14.42
C VAL A 192 34.83 5.95 13.47
N SER A 193 35.73 5.74 12.52
CA SER A 193 35.92 6.69 11.43
C SER A 193 34.73 6.58 10.47
N VAL A 194 33.96 7.66 10.37
CA VAL A 194 32.74 7.74 9.54
C VAL A 194 33.14 8.35 8.20
N PRO A 195 32.78 7.75 7.03
CA PRO A 195 33.08 8.31 5.73
C PRO A 195 32.24 9.58 5.47
N SER A 196 32.66 10.37 4.49
CA SER A 196 31.84 11.50 4.00
C SER A 196 30.62 11.01 3.18
N GLY A 197 29.63 11.88 2.99
CA GLY A 197 28.44 11.60 2.18
C GLY A 197 27.30 10.88 2.93
N ALA A 198 26.29 10.42 2.18
CA ALA A 198 25.07 9.87 2.73
C ALA A 198 25.28 8.65 3.63
N ALA A 199 26.13 7.72 3.21
CA ALA A 199 26.49 6.53 4.00
C ALA A 199 27.11 6.91 5.36
N GLY A 200 27.93 7.95 5.38
CA GLY A 200 28.53 8.46 6.60
C GLY A 200 27.52 9.14 7.53
N LEU A 201 26.62 9.96 6.99
CA LEU A 201 25.54 10.59 7.76
C LEU A 201 24.63 9.53 8.39
N ALA A 202 24.23 8.52 7.61
CA ALA A 202 23.41 7.42 8.10
C ALA A 202 24.13 6.63 9.20
N LEU A 203 25.39 6.26 8.97
CA LEU A 203 26.19 5.53 9.96
C LEU A 203 26.39 6.35 11.25
N ASN A 204 26.68 7.64 11.14
CA ASN A 204 26.82 8.51 12.30
C ASN A 204 25.54 8.57 13.15
N PHE A 205 24.38 8.67 12.49
CA PHE A 205 23.10 8.58 13.19
C PHE A 205 22.95 7.27 13.95
N ALA A 206 23.17 6.13 13.27
CA ALA A 206 23.03 4.80 13.88
C ALA A 206 23.99 4.58 15.05
N LEU A 207 25.23 5.05 14.93
CA LEU A 207 26.24 4.99 16.00
C LEU A 207 25.86 5.87 17.21
N GLY A 208 25.13 6.97 17.00
CA GLY A 208 24.63 7.82 18.08
C GLY A 208 23.58 7.12 18.96
N GLN A 209 22.91 6.07 18.46
CA GLN A 209 21.90 5.32 19.20
C GLN A 209 22.46 4.13 19.99
N ARG A 210 23.78 3.95 20.02
CA ARG A 210 24.41 2.86 20.80
C ARG A 210 24.08 2.98 22.27
N GLY A 211 23.57 1.92 22.84
CA GLY A 211 23.13 1.86 24.24
C GLY A 211 21.62 1.99 24.41
N ASP A 212 20.90 2.47 23.38
CA ASP A 212 19.43 2.52 23.40
C ASP A 212 18.82 1.12 23.39
N ASP A 213 17.70 0.96 24.09
CA ASP A 213 17.04 -0.33 24.20
C ASP A 213 16.37 -0.78 22.89
N TYR A 214 16.34 -2.08 22.66
CA TYR A 214 15.52 -2.67 21.62
C TYR A 214 14.03 -2.66 22.01
N GLN A 215 13.17 -2.41 21.04
CA GLN A 215 11.72 -2.65 21.15
C GLN A 215 11.15 -3.02 19.78
N TYR A 216 10.37 -4.11 19.73
CA TYR A 216 9.67 -4.54 18.51
C TYR A 216 8.79 -3.42 17.95
N GLY A 217 8.93 -3.14 16.65
CA GLY A 217 8.17 -2.12 15.93
C GLY A 217 8.61 -0.67 16.18
N ALA A 218 9.63 -0.41 17.01
CA ALA A 218 10.06 0.93 17.35
C ALA A 218 10.92 1.59 16.26
N THR A 219 10.81 2.92 16.15
CA THR A 219 11.55 3.76 15.20
C THR A 219 12.20 4.97 15.87
N GLY A 220 12.50 4.87 17.17
CA GLY A 220 13.10 5.94 17.98
C GLY A 220 12.08 6.86 18.65
N PRO A 221 12.54 7.91 19.38
CA PRO A 221 13.96 8.28 19.49
C PRO A 221 14.77 7.46 20.50
N ASP A 222 14.14 6.83 21.51
CA ASP A 222 14.83 6.20 22.65
C ASP A 222 14.88 4.68 22.55
N ARG A 223 14.15 4.10 21.59
CA ARG A 223 14.04 2.65 21.39
C ARG A 223 13.95 2.32 19.90
N TRP A 224 14.55 1.21 19.52
CA TRP A 224 14.74 0.84 18.12
C TRP A 224 14.44 -0.64 17.87
N ASP A 225 13.80 -0.97 16.74
CA ASP A 225 14.00 -2.26 16.13
C ASP A 225 15.08 -2.18 15.02
N CYS A 226 15.48 -3.31 14.47
CA CYS A 226 16.59 -3.37 13.52
C CYS A 226 16.33 -2.52 12.26
N ALA A 227 15.15 -2.64 11.64
CA ALA A 227 14.81 -1.94 10.41
C ALA A 227 14.43 -0.47 10.66
N GLY A 228 13.84 -0.16 11.83
CA GLY A 228 13.54 1.21 12.26
C GLY A 228 14.80 2.04 12.46
N LEU A 229 15.83 1.46 13.06
CA LEU A 229 17.15 2.09 13.22
C LEU A 229 17.75 2.46 11.87
N THR A 230 17.86 1.50 10.96
CA THR A 230 18.45 1.72 9.63
C THR A 230 17.61 2.66 8.77
N MET A 231 16.28 2.57 8.84
CA MET A 231 15.37 3.49 8.16
C MET A 231 15.55 4.93 8.61
N LYS A 232 15.63 5.19 9.91
CA LYS A 232 15.84 6.54 10.45
C LYS A 232 17.25 7.04 10.20
N ALA A 233 18.24 6.16 10.22
CA ALA A 233 19.61 6.51 9.87
C ALA A 233 19.71 7.03 8.43
N TYR A 234 19.11 6.33 7.48
CA TYR A 234 19.07 6.80 6.09
C TYR A 234 18.16 8.01 5.88
N ALA A 235 17.07 8.13 6.63
CA ALA A 235 16.24 9.36 6.62
C ALA A 235 17.04 10.59 7.06
N ALA A 236 17.92 10.47 8.07
CA ALA A 236 18.83 11.54 8.48
C ALA A 236 19.83 11.92 7.41
N ALA A 237 20.13 11.01 6.47
CA ALA A 237 20.97 11.23 5.30
C ALA A 237 20.19 11.72 4.06
N GLY A 238 18.87 11.93 4.17
CA GLY A 238 18.01 12.39 3.08
C GLY A 238 17.42 11.28 2.21
N PHE A 239 17.54 10.00 2.59
CA PHE A 239 17.05 8.86 1.84
C PHE A 239 15.85 8.19 2.54
N THR A 240 14.81 7.92 1.76
CA THR A 240 13.68 7.13 2.23
C THR A 240 13.88 5.67 1.83
N ILE A 241 13.91 4.78 2.81
CA ILE A 241 13.97 3.33 2.62
C ILE A 241 12.79 2.64 3.31
N PRO A 242 12.41 1.42 2.90
CA PRO A 242 11.29 0.70 3.47
C PRO A 242 11.40 0.49 4.99
N ARG A 243 10.23 0.35 5.64
CA ARG A 243 10.12 0.11 7.09
C ARG A 243 10.66 -1.26 7.52
N THR A 244 10.52 -2.27 6.68
CA THR A 244 10.84 -3.66 6.98
C THR A 244 12.23 -4.07 6.50
N SER A 245 12.91 -4.96 7.20
CA SER A 245 14.19 -5.51 6.76
C SER A 245 14.07 -6.29 5.45
N GLY A 246 12.91 -6.96 5.23
CA GLY A 246 12.58 -7.59 3.96
C GLY A 246 12.45 -6.59 2.81
N GLY A 247 11.83 -5.42 3.03
CA GLY A 247 11.74 -4.33 2.06
C GLY A 247 13.12 -3.71 1.78
N GLN A 248 13.92 -3.51 2.83
CA GLN A 248 15.28 -2.99 2.70
C GLN A 248 16.22 -3.93 1.93
N ALA A 249 15.93 -5.23 1.86
CA ALA A 249 16.65 -6.17 1.00
C ALA A 249 16.52 -5.88 -0.50
N GLY A 250 15.59 -5.04 -0.90
CA GLY A 250 15.33 -4.64 -2.29
C GLY A 250 15.92 -3.29 -2.71
N VAL A 251 16.47 -2.47 -1.77
CA VAL A 251 16.96 -1.12 -2.08
C VAL A 251 18.37 -1.12 -2.65
N GLY A 252 18.74 -0.08 -3.37
CA GLY A 252 20.09 0.14 -3.86
C GLY A 252 20.61 -1.02 -4.70
N ARG A 253 21.93 -1.21 -4.76
CA ARG A 253 22.58 -2.32 -5.49
C ARG A 253 23.05 -3.43 -4.56
N ALA A 254 23.13 -4.66 -5.06
CA ALA A 254 23.73 -5.78 -4.34
C ALA A 254 25.26 -5.61 -4.22
N VAL A 255 25.81 -6.07 -3.09
CA VAL A 255 27.24 -6.03 -2.77
C VAL A 255 27.66 -7.41 -2.29
N SER A 256 28.85 -7.86 -2.69
CA SER A 256 29.44 -9.10 -2.17
C SER A 256 29.98 -8.90 -0.74
N ARG A 257 30.10 -10.00 0.03
CA ARG A 257 30.61 -9.95 1.42
C ARG A 257 32.04 -9.31 1.50
N GLY A 258 32.89 -9.56 0.50
CA GLY A 258 34.24 -9.01 0.46
C GLY A 258 34.31 -7.51 0.15
N GLU A 259 33.26 -6.94 -0.42
CA GLU A 259 33.17 -5.52 -0.83
C GLU A 259 32.43 -4.63 0.17
N VAL A 260 32.06 -5.17 1.33
CA VAL A 260 31.31 -4.43 2.36
C VAL A 260 32.05 -3.17 2.78
N ARG A 261 31.31 -2.05 2.86
CA ARG A 261 31.78 -0.74 3.29
C ARG A 261 30.83 -0.12 4.30
N ALA A 262 31.32 0.86 5.03
CA ALA A 262 30.55 1.65 5.97
C ALA A 262 29.24 2.16 5.32
N GLY A 263 28.11 1.97 6.01
CA GLY A 263 26.78 2.32 5.56
C GLY A 263 26.03 1.21 4.80
N ASP A 264 26.69 0.16 4.29
CA ASP A 264 25.99 -0.94 3.63
C ASP A 264 24.98 -1.59 4.59
N LEU A 265 23.80 -1.92 4.07
CA LEU A 265 22.77 -2.68 4.80
C LEU A 265 23.04 -4.18 4.64
N ILE A 266 23.18 -4.88 5.74
CA ILE A 266 23.40 -6.32 5.78
C ILE A 266 22.14 -6.98 6.28
N ILE A 267 21.46 -7.70 5.42
CA ILE A 267 20.22 -8.39 5.70
C ILE A 267 20.52 -9.85 6.01
N TYR A 268 19.97 -10.33 7.12
CA TYR A 268 20.24 -11.65 7.66
C TYR A 268 19.03 -12.58 7.56
N TYR A 269 19.32 -13.88 7.59
CA TYR A 269 18.41 -15.01 7.52
C TYR A 269 17.67 -15.12 6.18
N SER A 270 17.31 -16.31 5.78
CA SER A 270 16.50 -16.57 4.57
C SER A 270 15.14 -15.87 4.60
N SER A 271 14.59 -15.69 5.81
CA SER A 271 13.35 -14.92 6.05
C SER A 271 13.53 -13.41 5.89
N ARG A 272 14.78 -12.90 5.80
CA ARG A 272 15.11 -11.46 5.77
C ARG A 272 14.52 -10.71 6.96
N SER A 273 14.57 -11.33 8.14
CA SER A 273 13.91 -10.80 9.34
C SER A 273 14.82 -9.93 10.21
N HIS A 274 16.07 -9.70 9.81
CA HIS A 274 16.97 -8.82 10.54
C HIS A 274 17.88 -8.03 9.60
N VAL A 275 18.24 -6.82 10.01
CA VAL A 275 19.15 -5.93 9.28
C VAL A 275 20.13 -5.24 10.24
N ALA A 276 21.34 -5.07 9.79
CA ALA A 276 22.38 -4.26 10.42
C ALA A 276 22.98 -3.27 9.42
N MET A 277 23.61 -2.21 9.89
CA MET A 277 24.38 -1.28 9.06
C MET A 277 25.86 -1.51 9.28
N ALA A 278 26.60 -1.74 8.19
CA ALA A 278 28.05 -1.94 8.26
C ALA A 278 28.76 -0.71 8.82
N VAL A 279 29.63 -0.93 9.78
CA VAL A 279 30.57 0.05 10.32
C VAL A 279 31.86 0.06 9.48
N ASP A 280 32.31 -1.14 9.13
CA ASP A 280 33.42 -1.43 8.25
C ASP A 280 33.21 -2.82 7.63
N ASN A 281 34.26 -3.40 7.05
CA ASN A 281 34.17 -4.74 6.44
C ASN A 281 33.95 -5.88 7.47
N GLY A 282 34.25 -5.66 8.74
CA GLY A 282 34.19 -6.70 9.80
C GLY A 282 33.06 -6.51 10.79
N ARG A 283 32.53 -5.28 10.96
CA ARG A 283 31.66 -4.90 12.04
C ARG A 283 30.40 -4.20 11.52
N ALA A 284 29.28 -4.38 12.22
CA ALA A 284 28.03 -3.70 11.94
C ALA A 284 27.35 -3.21 13.22
N VAL A 285 26.63 -2.09 13.14
CA VAL A 285 25.75 -1.58 14.19
C VAL A 285 24.34 -2.07 13.95
N HIS A 286 23.69 -2.56 15.01
CA HIS A 286 22.31 -3.05 14.93
C HIS A 286 21.56 -2.92 16.25
N ALA A 287 20.23 -2.83 16.17
CA ALA A 287 19.31 -3.13 17.27
C ALA A 287 18.99 -4.62 17.20
N SER A 288 19.47 -5.41 18.16
CA SER A 288 19.49 -6.87 18.07
C SER A 288 18.13 -7.51 18.39
N THR A 289 17.72 -7.48 19.65
CA THR A 289 16.47 -8.07 20.13
C THR A 289 16.12 -7.55 21.54
N GLU A 290 14.93 -7.88 22.04
CA GLU A 290 14.45 -7.52 23.39
C GLU A 290 15.50 -7.90 24.45
N GLY A 291 15.82 -6.95 25.34
CA GLY A 291 16.81 -7.12 26.42
C GLY A 291 18.28 -6.85 26.00
N GLN A 292 18.51 -6.48 24.75
CA GLN A 292 19.82 -6.06 24.26
C GLN A 292 19.79 -4.62 23.76
N PRO A 293 20.85 -3.83 24.04
CA PRO A 293 20.93 -2.48 23.50
C PRO A 293 21.36 -2.48 22.01
N VAL A 294 21.18 -1.35 21.37
CA VAL A 294 21.86 -1.06 20.10
C VAL A 294 23.37 -1.13 20.30
N LYS A 295 24.05 -1.94 19.50
CA LYS A 295 25.47 -2.21 19.67
C LYS A 295 26.17 -2.51 18.35
N ILE A 296 27.51 -2.45 18.38
CA ILE A 296 28.36 -2.96 17.31
C ILE A 296 28.67 -4.44 17.58
N ALA A 297 28.54 -5.26 16.55
CA ALA A 297 28.89 -6.68 16.59
C ALA A 297 29.66 -7.07 15.32
N PRO A 298 30.44 -8.17 15.35
CA PRO A 298 31.03 -8.74 14.14
C PRO A 298 29.93 -9.14 13.16
N ILE A 299 30.08 -8.77 11.89
CA ILE A 299 29.08 -9.04 10.83
C ILE A 299 28.68 -10.52 10.80
N ASP A 300 29.67 -11.41 10.79
CA ASP A 300 29.44 -12.85 10.61
C ASP A 300 28.96 -13.54 11.90
N ALA A 301 28.95 -12.85 13.06
CA ALA A 301 28.45 -13.36 14.33
C ALA A 301 26.95 -13.02 14.55
N ILE A 302 26.38 -12.09 13.80
CA ILE A 302 24.97 -11.72 13.92
C ILE A 302 24.05 -12.84 13.40
N GLY A 303 24.44 -13.46 12.28
CA GLY A 303 23.66 -14.55 11.67
C GLY A 303 24.06 -14.82 10.22
N PRO A 304 23.40 -15.78 9.55
CA PRO A 304 23.65 -16.06 8.15
C PRO A 304 23.17 -14.88 7.27
N ILE A 305 24.07 -14.38 6.44
CA ILE A 305 23.80 -13.24 5.54
C ILE A 305 22.96 -13.72 4.36
N ALA A 306 21.83 -13.05 4.11
CA ALA A 306 20.98 -13.30 2.95
C ALA A 306 21.35 -12.42 1.76
N VAL A 307 21.55 -11.11 1.99
CA VAL A 307 21.95 -10.14 0.96
C VAL A 307 22.55 -8.91 1.61
N ILE A 308 23.44 -8.25 0.90
CA ILE A 308 24.02 -6.95 1.30
C ILE A 308 23.64 -5.91 0.25
N ARG A 309 23.24 -4.73 0.71
CA ARG A 309 22.71 -3.67 -0.14
C ARG A 309 23.45 -2.36 0.11
N ARG A 310 23.86 -1.70 -0.96
CA ARG A 310 24.46 -0.37 -0.92
C ARG A 310 23.54 0.67 -1.48
N ILE A 311 23.24 1.69 -0.69
CA ILE A 311 22.50 2.87 -1.11
C ILE A 311 23.53 3.89 -1.58
N GLU A 312 23.46 4.23 -2.86
CA GLU A 312 24.32 5.22 -3.49
C GLU A 312 23.56 6.54 -3.59
N GLY A 313 24.18 7.63 -3.12
CA GLY A 313 23.68 8.98 -3.19
C GLY A 313 24.69 9.89 -3.90
#